data_9d6833d693c2229a6a2838e3851101e6
#
_entry.id   9d6833d693c2229a6a2838e3851101e6
#
_cell.length_a   1.000
_cell.length_b   1.000
_cell.length_c   1.000
_cell.angle_alpha   90.00
_cell.angle_beta   90.00
_cell.angle_gamma   90.00
#
_symmetry.space_group_name_H-M   'P 1'
#
loop_
_entity.id
_entity.type
_entity.pdbx_description
1 polymer ?
#
loop_
_entity_poly.entity_id
_entity_poly.type
_entity_poly.pdbx_seq_one_letter_code
_entity_poly.pdbx_strand_id
1 'polypeptide(L)'
;METMNQTLRTEDWRMSESQKTAVIFGLANKRSIAWAIAQKLHAAGWRLGITYMNERLGLEAKDLIAELPGASGFMCDLTKDDEIRRLFEELKSKYGVVHGIVHSVGFAPPDELKNPFLMTTREGFRIAHDISVYSLIAVARGAAPLMTEGGGIVTLTYYGSEKVVPNYNVMGVAKAALEATVRYAANDLGPKGVRVNAISAGPIKTLAARGIANFTDMLKAHNERAPLKRNVDPGEVGATAAFLLSDAGSGITGETIYVDCGYNIMGF
;
A
#
# COMPACT_ATOMS: atom_id res chain seq x y z
N MET A 1 -28.98 -18.17 57.81
CA MET A 1 -28.04 -17.19 57.31
C MET A 1 -27.37 -17.79 56.11
N GLU A 2 -27.99 -17.63 54.95
CA GLU A 2 -27.46 -18.10 53.67
C GLU A 2 -26.63 -16.97 53.03
N THR A 3 -25.35 -17.21 52.91
CA THR A 3 -24.41 -16.33 52.21
C THR A 3 -24.56 -16.58 50.71
N MET A 4 -25.25 -15.69 50.04
CA MET A 4 -25.39 -15.66 48.58
C MET A 4 -24.04 -15.26 47.94
N ASN A 5 -23.38 -16.23 47.40
CA ASN A 5 -22.12 -16.06 46.62
C ASN A 5 -22.48 -15.57 45.21
N GLN A 6 -22.48 -14.27 44.99
CA GLN A 6 -22.61 -13.68 43.66
C GLN A 6 -21.24 -13.71 42.96
N THR A 7 -21.01 -14.79 42.23
CA THR A 7 -19.94 -14.84 41.24
C THR A 7 -20.37 -13.95 40.06
N LEU A 8 -19.89 -12.71 40.04
CA LEU A 8 -20.05 -11.83 38.90
C LEU A 8 -19.32 -12.48 37.70
N ARG A 9 -20.10 -12.87 36.71
CA ARG A 9 -19.56 -13.28 35.39
C ARG A 9 -18.98 -12.06 34.73
N THR A 10 -17.65 -12.00 34.64
CA THR A 10 -16.86 -10.93 33.97
C THR A 10 -16.65 -11.21 32.47
N GLU A 11 -17.57 -11.86 31.78
CA GLU A 11 -17.34 -12.33 30.41
C GLU A 11 -18.24 -11.77 29.30
N ASP A 12 -19.16 -10.86 29.57
CA ASP A 12 -20.14 -10.43 28.56
C ASP A 12 -19.94 -9.01 27.97
N TRP A 13 -18.79 -8.37 28.13
CA TRP A 13 -18.55 -7.03 27.54
C TRP A 13 -17.68 -7.03 26.27
N ARG A 14 -17.18 -8.17 25.82
CA ARG A 14 -16.60 -8.28 24.48
C ARG A 14 -17.73 -8.38 23.47
N MET A 15 -18.35 -7.24 23.15
CA MET A 15 -19.01 -7.09 21.86
C MET A 15 -18.00 -7.57 20.82
N SER A 16 -18.34 -8.54 19.99
CA SER A 16 -17.49 -9.01 18.91
C SER A 16 -17.20 -7.80 18.02
N GLU A 17 -16.03 -7.16 18.21
CA GLU A 17 -15.57 -6.17 17.24
C GLU A 17 -15.59 -6.88 15.88
N SER A 18 -16.41 -6.38 14.97
CA SER A 18 -16.51 -6.94 13.63
C SER A 18 -15.12 -6.96 13.03
N GLN A 19 -14.66 -8.12 12.59
CA GLN A 19 -13.31 -8.30 12.05
C GLN A 19 -13.06 -7.30 10.93
N LYS A 20 -12.09 -6.39 11.12
CA LYS A 20 -11.75 -5.38 10.10
C LYS A 20 -11.30 -6.05 8.80
N THR A 21 -11.71 -5.47 7.68
CA THR A 21 -11.37 -5.97 6.34
C THR A 21 -10.45 -4.99 5.63
N ALA A 22 -9.36 -5.49 5.05
CA ALA A 22 -8.49 -4.71 4.16
C ALA A 22 -8.41 -5.33 2.77
N VAL A 23 -8.27 -4.47 1.75
CA VAL A 23 -8.01 -4.88 0.37
C VAL A 23 -6.64 -4.38 -0.05
N ILE A 24 -5.79 -5.30 -0.54
CA ILE A 24 -4.39 -5.05 -0.89
C ILE A 24 -4.21 -5.20 -2.38
N PHE A 25 -3.76 -4.12 -3.02
CA PHE A 25 -3.48 -4.07 -4.45
C PHE A 25 -1.97 -4.23 -4.71
N GLY A 26 -1.62 -4.99 -5.75
CA GLY A 26 -0.25 -5.07 -6.25
C GLY A 26 0.57 -6.24 -5.71
N LEU A 27 -0.05 -7.35 -5.30
CA LEU A 27 0.70 -8.56 -5.00
C LEU A 27 1.27 -9.16 -6.29
N ALA A 28 2.60 -9.26 -6.36
CA ALA A 28 3.31 -9.88 -7.47
C ALA A 28 4.05 -11.16 -7.05
N ASN A 29 4.70 -11.18 -5.88
CA ASN A 29 5.45 -12.32 -5.34
C ASN A 29 5.82 -12.09 -3.86
N LYS A 30 6.52 -13.05 -3.23
CA LYS A 30 7.01 -12.99 -1.83
C LYS A 30 7.89 -11.78 -1.50
N ARG A 31 8.49 -11.13 -2.49
CA ARG A 31 9.34 -9.93 -2.30
C ARG A 31 8.56 -8.63 -2.42
N SER A 32 7.27 -8.68 -2.74
CA SER A 32 6.42 -7.50 -2.81
C SER A 32 6.24 -6.87 -1.44
N ILE A 33 6.27 -5.55 -1.36
CA ILE A 33 5.89 -4.82 -0.13
C ILE A 33 4.43 -5.15 0.21
N ALA A 34 3.57 -5.31 -0.79
CA ALA A 34 2.19 -5.79 -0.62
C ALA A 34 2.11 -7.09 0.20
N TRP A 35 3.03 -8.05 -0.02
CA TRP A 35 3.08 -9.29 0.73
C TRP A 35 3.44 -9.06 2.21
N ALA A 36 4.46 -8.24 2.48
CA ALA A 36 4.85 -7.91 3.85
C ALA A 36 3.71 -7.20 4.60
N ILE A 37 2.97 -6.31 3.92
CA ILE A 37 1.79 -5.65 4.50
C ILE A 37 0.68 -6.68 4.76
N ALA A 38 0.41 -7.59 3.81
CA ALA A 38 -0.58 -8.65 3.99
C ALA A 38 -0.31 -9.51 5.22
N GLN A 39 0.94 -9.93 5.41
CA GLN A 39 1.35 -10.70 6.58
C GLN A 39 1.12 -9.93 7.90
N LYS A 40 1.44 -8.64 7.94
CA LYS A 40 1.26 -7.82 9.17
C LYS A 40 -0.21 -7.59 9.48
N LEU A 41 -1.05 -7.30 8.48
CA LEU A 41 -2.48 -7.14 8.66
C LEU A 41 -3.15 -8.46 9.06
N HIS A 42 -2.77 -9.58 8.43
CA HIS A 42 -3.28 -10.89 8.80
C HIS A 42 -2.93 -11.25 10.26
N ALA A 43 -1.66 -11.03 10.67
CA ALA A 43 -1.24 -11.26 12.06
C ALA A 43 -1.96 -10.34 13.07
N ALA A 44 -2.44 -9.18 12.63
CA ALA A 44 -3.29 -8.28 13.42
C ALA A 44 -4.79 -8.64 13.38
N GLY A 45 -5.14 -9.80 12.81
CA GLY A 45 -6.52 -10.32 12.78
C GLY A 45 -7.42 -9.75 11.69
N TRP A 46 -6.86 -9.04 10.69
CA TRP A 46 -7.66 -8.50 9.60
C TRP A 46 -8.05 -9.58 8.59
N ARG A 47 -9.27 -9.50 8.07
CA ARG A 47 -9.73 -10.25 6.90
C ARG A 47 -9.19 -9.57 5.64
N LEU A 48 -8.64 -10.35 4.71
CA LEU A 48 -7.91 -9.81 3.57
C LEU A 48 -8.53 -10.18 2.23
N GLY A 49 -8.74 -9.15 1.38
CA GLY A 49 -8.86 -9.26 -0.06
C GLY A 49 -7.52 -8.88 -0.69
N ILE A 50 -6.96 -9.74 -1.55
CA ILE A 50 -5.65 -9.50 -2.15
C ILE A 50 -5.78 -9.55 -3.67
N THR A 51 -5.35 -8.47 -4.35
CA THR A 51 -5.46 -8.41 -5.79
C THR A 51 -4.15 -8.71 -6.49
N TYR A 52 -4.26 -9.33 -7.66
CA TYR A 52 -3.18 -9.55 -8.63
C TYR A 52 -3.65 -9.16 -10.03
N MET A 53 -2.73 -8.69 -10.88
CA MET A 53 -3.09 -8.02 -12.13
C MET A 53 -3.65 -8.96 -13.22
N ASN A 54 -3.14 -10.20 -13.31
CA ASN A 54 -3.49 -11.13 -14.37
C ASN A 54 -3.23 -12.59 -13.97
N GLU A 55 -3.67 -13.55 -14.81
CA GLU A 55 -3.52 -14.97 -14.53
C GLU A 55 -2.08 -15.41 -14.29
N ARG A 56 -1.11 -14.86 -15.03
CA ARG A 56 0.31 -15.19 -14.87
C ARG A 56 0.83 -14.87 -13.48
N LEU A 57 0.49 -13.68 -12.96
CA LEU A 57 0.82 -13.29 -11.59
C LEU A 57 -0.07 -14.01 -10.58
N GLY A 58 -1.28 -14.39 -10.98
CA GLY A 58 -2.23 -15.15 -10.19
C GLY A 58 -1.73 -16.53 -9.77
N LEU A 59 -0.87 -17.17 -10.54
CA LEU A 59 -0.31 -18.47 -10.17
C LEU A 59 0.47 -18.39 -8.85
N GLU A 60 1.47 -17.49 -8.78
CA GLU A 60 2.25 -17.29 -7.55
C GLU A 60 1.42 -16.61 -6.44
N ALA A 61 0.54 -15.68 -6.80
CA ALA A 61 -0.30 -14.98 -5.84
C ALA A 61 -1.26 -15.91 -5.09
N LYS A 62 -1.87 -16.89 -5.77
CA LYS A 62 -2.80 -17.85 -5.16
C LYS A 62 -2.10 -18.71 -4.10
N ASP A 63 -0.88 -19.17 -4.37
CA ASP A 63 -0.10 -19.94 -3.40
C ASP A 63 0.20 -19.09 -2.15
N LEU A 64 0.59 -17.82 -2.34
CA LEU A 64 0.84 -16.90 -1.23
C LEU A 64 -0.43 -16.59 -0.42
N ILE A 65 -1.55 -16.38 -1.11
CA ILE A 65 -2.83 -16.11 -0.45
C ILE A 65 -3.26 -17.31 0.40
N ALA A 66 -2.98 -18.54 -0.06
CA ALA A 66 -3.25 -19.75 0.69
C ALA A 66 -2.42 -19.88 1.99
N GLU A 67 -1.26 -19.18 2.09
CA GLU A 67 -0.48 -19.08 3.33
C GLU A 67 -1.18 -18.20 4.40
N LEU A 68 -2.25 -17.46 4.05
CA LEU A 68 -2.98 -16.57 4.94
C LEU A 68 -4.44 -17.06 5.10
N PRO A 69 -4.74 -17.91 6.09
CA PRO A 69 -6.09 -18.46 6.29
C PRO A 69 -7.18 -17.38 6.32
N GLY A 70 -8.24 -17.57 5.54
CA GLY A 70 -9.36 -16.61 5.43
C GLY A 70 -9.13 -15.47 4.42
N ALA A 71 -7.93 -15.32 3.84
CA ALA A 71 -7.71 -14.38 2.76
C ALA A 71 -8.34 -14.86 1.44
N SER A 72 -8.68 -13.91 0.57
CA SER A 72 -9.25 -14.19 -0.75
C SER A 72 -8.53 -13.44 -1.85
N GLY A 73 -8.34 -14.11 -2.99
CA GLY A 73 -7.68 -13.52 -4.15
C GLY A 73 -8.68 -12.97 -5.17
N PHE A 74 -8.33 -11.84 -5.79
CA PHE A 74 -9.11 -11.20 -6.86
C PHE A 74 -8.19 -10.79 -8.00
N MET A 75 -8.64 -11.01 -9.24
CA MET A 75 -7.91 -10.53 -10.40
C MET A 75 -8.42 -9.14 -10.80
N CYS A 76 -7.52 -8.17 -10.97
CA CYS A 76 -7.88 -6.84 -11.39
C CYS A 76 -6.68 -6.12 -12.01
N ASP A 77 -6.83 -5.70 -13.26
CA ASP A 77 -5.93 -4.79 -13.94
C ASP A 77 -6.42 -3.35 -13.73
N LEU A 78 -5.66 -2.58 -12.96
CA LEU A 78 -6.01 -1.19 -12.62
C LEU A 78 -5.93 -0.19 -13.80
N THR A 79 -5.54 -0.64 -14.99
CA THR A 79 -5.64 0.14 -16.23
C THR A 79 -7.01 0.04 -16.91
N LYS A 80 -7.93 -0.75 -16.32
CA LYS A 80 -9.25 -1.05 -16.89
C LYS A 80 -10.37 -0.70 -15.93
N ASP A 81 -11.07 0.38 -16.20
CA ASP A 81 -12.16 0.89 -15.34
C ASP A 81 -13.29 -0.13 -15.10
N ASP A 82 -13.58 -0.99 -16.08
CA ASP A 82 -14.62 -2.02 -15.96
C ASP A 82 -14.15 -3.17 -15.04
N GLU A 83 -12.85 -3.53 -15.03
CA GLU A 83 -12.32 -4.51 -14.07
C GLU A 83 -12.33 -3.95 -12.65
N ILE A 84 -11.98 -2.67 -12.48
CA ILE A 84 -12.05 -1.99 -11.17
C ILE A 84 -13.49 -1.98 -10.66
N ARG A 85 -14.47 -1.63 -11.49
CA ARG A 85 -15.88 -1.62 -11.10
C ARG A 85 -16.35 -3.00 -10.66
N ARG A 86 -16.09 -4.05 -11.47
CA ARG A 86 -16.44 -5.45 -11.13
C ARG A 86 -15.79 -5.90 -9.83
N LEU A 87 -14.51 -5.57 -9.62
CA LEU A 87 -13.83 -5.90 -8.36
C LEU A 87 -14.58 -5.32 -7.15
N PHE A 88 -14.96 -4.04 -7.17
CA PHE A 88 -15.64 -3.43 -6.03
C PHE A 88 -17.06 -3.95 -5.83
N GLU A 89 -17.75 -4.41 -6.89
CA GLU A 89 -19.00 -5.15 -6.78
C GLU A 89 -18.81 -6.51 -6.09
N GLU A 90 -17.76 -7.26 -6.45
CA GLU A 90 -17.40 -8.51 -5.80
C GLU A 90 -17.00 -8.32 -4.33
N LEU A 91 -16.19 -7.29 -4.04
CA LEU A 91 -15.79 -6.94 -2.67
C LEU A 91 -17.01 -6.57 -1.81
N LYS A 92 -17.95 -5.80 -2.36
CA LYS A 92 -19.21 -5.46 -1.69
C LYS A 92 -20.02 -6.70 -1.37
N SER A 93 -20.18 -7.60 -2.32
CA SER A 93 -20.92 -8.86 -2.13
C SER A 93 -20.27 -9.74 -1.09
N LYS A 94 -18.94 -9.83 -1.06
CA LYS A 94 -18.19 -10.72 -0.18
C LYS A 94 -18.00 -10.19 1.23
N TYR A 95 -17.71 -8.90 1.35
CA TYR A 95 -17.27 -8.30 2.62
C TYR A 95 -18.26 -7.29 3.20
N GLY A 96 -19.10 -6.68 2.35
CA GLY A 96 -19.99 -5.59 2.76
C GLY A 96 -19.21 -4.32 3.05
N VAL A 97 -18.50 -4.28 4.17
CA VAL A 97 -17.70 -3.14 4.62
C VAL A 97 -16.21 -3.41 4.45
N VAL A 98 -15.47 -2.39 4.02
CA VAL A 98 -14.00 -2.38 3.92
C VAL A 98 -13.46 -1.27 4.81
N HIS A 99 -12.45 -1.56 5.62
CA HIS A 99 -11.86 -0.63 6.59
C HIS A 99 -10.46 -0.16 6.19
N GLY A 100 -9.81 -0.91 5.30
CA GLY A 100 -8.44 -0.61 4.86
C GLY A 100 -8.22 -0.87 3.37
N ILE A 101 -7.51 0.05 2.72
CA ILE A 101 -7.00 -0.11 1.35
C ILE A 101 -5.49 0.05 1.36
N VAL A 102 -4.79 -0.88 0.73
CA VAL A 102 -3.36 -0.78 0.46
C VAL A 102 -3.14 -0.71 -1.05
N HIS A 103 -2.70 0.44 -1.52
CA HIS A 103 -2.34 0.67 -2.91
C HIS A 103 -0.82 0.51 -3.08
N SER A 104 -0.37 -0.69 -3.43
CA SER A 104 1.05 -1.04 -3.63
C SER A 104 1.35 -1.26 -5.11
N VAL A 105 0.97 -0.29 -5.95
CA VAL A 105 1.07 -0.35 -7.41
C VAL A 105 1.95 0.77 -7.93
N GLY A 106 2.76 0.46 -8.93
CA GLY A 106 3.59 1.42 -9.63
C GLY A 106 4.33 0.76 -10.77
N PHE A 107 4.41 1.45 -11.91
CA PHE A 107 5.08 0.96 -13.10
C PHE A 107 5.51 2.13 -14.00
N ALA A 108 6.66 1.96 -14.64
CA ALA A 108 7.06 2.74 -15.80
C ALA A 108 7.72 1.80 -16.83
N PRO A 109 7.60 2.07 -18.14
CA PRO A 109 8.33 1.31 -19.15
C PRO A 109 9.84 1.37 -18.86
N PRO A 110 10.59 0.25 -19.02
CA PRO A 110 12.01 0.19 -18.66
C PRO A 110 12.89 1.25 -19.35
N ASP A 111 12.57 1.62 -20.59
CA ASP A 111 13.34 2.60 -21.34
C ASP A 111 13.21 4.02 -20.76
N GLU A 112 12.10 4.32 -20.12
CA GLU A 112 11.87 5.60 -19.43
C GLU A 112 12.71 5.75 -18.13
N LEU A 113 13.23 4.63 -17.62
CA LEU A 113 14.13 4.60 -16.47
C LEU A 113 15.61 4.57 -16.87
N LYS A 114 15.93 4.06 -18.09
CA LYS A 114 17.31 3.90 -18.56
C LYS A 114 17.82 5.12 -19.32
N ASN A 115 16.95 5.72 -20.13
CA ASN A 115 17.31 6.86 -20.96
C ASN A 115 17.41 8.15 -20.11
N PRO A 116 18.13 9.18 -20.56
CA PRO A 116 18.12 10.48 -19.91
C PRO A 116 16.70 11.02 -19.73
N PHE A 117 16.40 11.64 -18.60
CA PHE A 117 15.05 12.11 -18.26
C PHE A 117 14.39 12.96 -19.36
N LEU A 118 15.16 13.83 -20.02
CA LEU A 118 14.63 14.67 -21.10
C LEU A 118 14.19 13.90 -22.36
N MET A 119 14.55 12.60 -22.44
CA MET A 119 14.11 11.71 -23.51
C MET A 119 12.80 10.98 -23.15
N THR A 120 12.19 11.29 -22.00
CA THR A 120 10.90 10.71 -21.60
C THR A 120 9.86 10.93 -22.69
N THR A 121 9.29 9.84 -23.18
CA THR A 121 8.27 9.91 -24.23
C THR A 121 6.90 10.33 -23.63
N ARG A 122 6.06 10.96 -24.46
CA ARG A 122 4.69 11.30 -24.05
C ARG A 122 3.92 10.06 -23.59
N GLU A 123 4.08 8.94 -24.30
CA GLU A 123 3.41 7.68 -23.96
C GLU A 123 3.97 7.07 -22.68
N GLY A 124 5.29 7.04 -22.50
CA GLY A 124 5.90 6.56 -21.27
C GLY A 124 5.50 7.39 -20.05
N PHE A 125 5.42 8.71 -20.20
CA PHE A 125 4.90 9.61 -19.16
C PHE A 125 3.44 9.27 -18.83
N ARG A 126 2.59 9.10 -19.85
CA ARG A 126 1.18 8.73 -19.69
C ARG A 126 1.03 7.41 -18.94
N ILE A 127 1.75 6.36 -19.35
CA ILE A 127 1.69 5.05 -18.73
C ILE A 127 2.14 5.11 -17.26
N ALA A 128 3.25 5.79 -16.98
CA ALA A 128 3.76 5.90 -15.61
C ALA A 128 2.76 6.59 -14.66
N HIS A 129 2.10 7.66 -15.13
CA HIS A 129 1.12 8.39 -14.33
C HIS A 129 -0.22 7.66 -14.23
N ASP A 130 -0.66 7.02 -15.30
CA ASP A 130 -1.90 6.22 -15.31
C ASP A 130 -1.82 5.10 -14.27
N ILE A 131 -0.77 4.29 -14.34
CA ILE A 131 -0.61 3.12 -13.45
C ILE A 131 -0.19 3.51 -12.04
N SER A 132 0.66 4.53 -11.86
CA SER A 132 1.23 4.83 -10.54
C SER A 132 0.51 5.93 -9.77
N VAL A 133 -0.37 6.70 -10.42
CA VAL A 133 -1.06 7.85 -9.81
C VAL A 133 -2.57 7.73 -9.97
N TYR A 134 -3.08 7.68 -11.21
CA TYR A 134 -4.52 7.65 -11.46
C TYR A 134 -5.18 6.41 -10.85
N SER A 135 -4.50 5.29 -10.84
CA SER A 135 -4.98 4.06 -10.22
C SER A 135 -5.34 4.23 -8.73
N LEU A 136 -4.63 5.09 -7.98
CA LEU A 136 -5.02 5.43 -6.59
C LEU A 136 -6.38 6.14 -6.56
N ILE A 137 -6.61 7.09 -7.48
CA ILE A 137 -7.88 7.81 -7.58
C ILE A 137 -9.01 6.83 -7.90
N ALA A 138 -8.80 5.94 -8.87
CA ALA A 138 -9.77 4.95 -9.29
C ALA A 138 -10.12 3.96 -8.16
N VAL A 139 -9.10 3.47 -7.45
CA VAL A 139 -9.24 2.57 -6.29
C VAL A 139 -9.97 3.29 -5.15
N ALA A 140 -9.58 4.52 -4.80
CA ALA A 140 -10.22 5.29 -3.73
C ALA A 140 -11.69 5.58 -4.04
N ARG A 141 -12.01 5.92 -5.30
CA ARG A 141 -13.39 6.12 -5.78
C ARG A 141 -14.24 4.85 -5.61
N GLY A 142 -13.69 3.70 -5.99
CA GLY A 142 -14.39 2.41 -5.84
C GLY A 142 -14.53 1.97 -4.39
N ALA A 143 -13.54 2.26 -3.55
CA ALA A 143 -13.52 1.88 -2.14
C ALA A 143 -14.46 2.75 -1.27
N ALA A 144 -14.57 4.04 -1.54
CA ALA A 144 -15.32 4.99 -0.71
C ALA A 144 -16.75 4.57 -0.37
N PRO A 145 -17.54 3.97 -1.29
CA PRO A 145 -18.89 3.46 -0.96
C PRO A 145 -18.90 2.25 -0.02
N LEU A 146 -17.79 1.53 0.12
CA LEU A 146 -17.65 0.36 0.99
C LEU A 146 -17.03 0.74 2.35
N MET A 147 -16.44 1.92 2.48
CA MET A 147 -15.79 2.40 3.70
C MET A 147 -16.78 3.19 4.58
N THR A 148 -17.93 2.59 4.84
CA THR A 148 -19.07 3.22 5.54
C THR A 148 -18.83 3.44 7.04
N GLU A 149 -17.84 2.76 7.60
CA GLU A 149 -17.44 2.88 9.01
C GLU A 149 -16.11 3.67 9.16
N GLY A 150 -15.75 4.44 8.13
CA GLY A 150 -14.45 5.09 8.06
C GLY A 150 -13.32 4.12 7.73
N GLY A 151 -12.08 4.48 8.08
CA GLY A 151 -10.92 3.62 7.87
C GLY A 151 -9.72 4.33 7.29
N GLY A 152 -8.87 3.60 6.56
CA GLY A 152 -7.65 4.16 6.00
C GLY A 152 -7.28 3.64 4.61
N ILE A 153 -6.66 4.50 3.83
CA ILE A 153 -6.02 4.17 2.55
C ILE A 153 -4.52 4.46 2.70
N VAL A 154 -3.68 3.51 2.35
CA VAL A 154 -2.23 3.67 2.34
C VAL A 154 -1.70 3.40 0.95
N THR A 155 -0.88 4.30 0.42
CA THR A 155 -0.11 4.08 -0.82
C THR A 155 1.38 4.05 -0.57
N LEU A 156 2.16 3.55 -1.53
CA LEU A 156 3.62 3.47 -1.44
C LEU A 156 4.27 4.49 -2.37
N THR A 157 5.08 5.35 -1.79
CA THR A 157 5.92 6.32 -2.51
C THR A 157 7.40 6.05 -2.28
N TYR A 158 8.24 6.90 -2.80
CA TYR A 158 9.69 6.83 -2.66
C TYR A 158 10.31 8.23 -2.66
N TYR A 159 11.40 8.40 -1.94
CA TYR A 159 12.15 9.66 -1.78
C TYR A 159 12.51 10.35 -3.10
N GLY A 160 12.50 9.62 -4.21
CA GLY A 160 12.63 10.17 -5.57
C GLY A 160 11.53 11.15 -5.97
N SER A 161 10.45 11.28 -5.19
CA SER A 161 9.42 12.33 -5.32
C SER A 161 9.95 13.73 -4.96
N GLU A 162 10.91 13.82 -4.04
CA GLU A 162 11.47 15.07 -3.51
C GLU A 162 12.89 15.34 -4.00
N LYS A 163 13.68 14.30 -4.17
CA LYS A 163 15.09 14.39 -4.55
C LYS A 163 15.36 13.61 -5.83
N VAL A 164 16.30 14.11 -6.61
CA VAL A 164 16.73 13.38 -7.81
C VAL A 164 17.43 12.10 -7.39
N VAL A 165 16.85 10.98 -7.79
CA VAL A 165 17.47 9.66 -7.68
C VAL A 165 17.86 9.20 -9.08
N PRO A 166 19.16 8.96 -9.37
CA PRO A 166 19.60 8.50 -10.67
C PRO A 166 18.83 7.26 -11.15
N ASN A 167 18.44 7.23 -12.42
CA ASN A 167 17.67 6.13 -13.05
C ASN A 167 16.25 5.92 -12.51
N TYR A 168 15.74 6.84 -11.70
CA TYR A 168 14.35 6.82 -11.28
C TYR A 168 13.44 7.68 -12.17
N ASN A 169 13.98 8.73 -12.75
CA ASN A 169 13.46 9.55 -13.86
C ASN A 169 11.95 9.84 -13.76
N VAL A 170 11.15 9.41 -14.75
CA VAL A 170 9.70 9.65 -14.80
C VAL A 170 8.95 9.12 -13.56
N MET A 171 9.46 8.08 -12.92
CA MET A 171 8.86 7.58 -11.68
C MET A 171 8.98 8.56 -10.52
N GLY A 172 10.06 9.36 -10.47
CA GLY A 172 10.18 10.43 -9.47
C GLY A 172 9.05 11.45 -9.61
N VAL A 173 8.78 11.88 -10.85
CA VAL A 173 7.67 12.80 -11.17
C VAL A 173 6.31 12.16 -10.83
N ALA A 174 6.11 10.89 -11.19
CA ALA A 174 4.89 10.16 -10.85
C ALA A 174 4.71 10.04 -9.32
N LYS A 175 5.79 9.79 -8.55
CA LYS A 175 5.69 9.72 -7.09
C LYS A 175 5.37 11.08 -6.45
N ALA A 176 5.91 12.18 -6.97
CA ALA A 176 5.52 13.53 -6.54
C ALA A 176 4.02 13.80 -6.80
N ALA A 177 3.52 13.41 -7.98
CA ALA A 177 2.10 13.50 -8.30
C ALA A 177 1.25 12.59 -7.40
N LEU A 178 1.72 11.38 -7.07
CA LEU A 178 1.04 10.46 -6.15
C LEU A 178 0.91 11.08 -4.74
N GLU A 179 1.96 11.70 -4.21
CA GLU A 179 1.92 12.35 -2.89
C GLU A 179 0.99 13.58 -2.88
N ALA A 180 0.93 14.33 -3.99
CA ALA A 180 -0.08 15.36 -4.15
C ALA A 180 -1.49 14.75 -4.15
N THR A 181 -1.71 13.64 -4.87
CA THR A 181 -2.99 12.93 -4.92
C THR A 181 -3.43 12.46 -3.54
N VAL A 182 -2.51 12.00 -2.69
CA VAL A 182 -2.79 11.62 -1.28
C VAL A 182 -3.44 12.79 -0.53
N ARG A 183 -2.89 14.01 -0.63
CA ARG A 183 -3.44 15.19 0.06
C ARG A 183 -4.84 15.56 -0.42
N TYR A 184 -5.09 15.54 -1.72
CA TYR A 184 -6.42 15.82 -2.27
C TYR A 184 -7.43 14.73 -1.89
N ALA A 185 -7.04 13.45 -1.98
CA ALA A 185 -7.90 12.34 -1.57
C ALA A 185 -8.20 12.36 -0.06
N ALA A 186 -7.23 12.74 0.77
CA ALA A 186 -7.43 12.92 2.22
C ALA A 186 -8.46 14.00 2.53
N ASN A 187 -8.42 15.13 1.81
CA ASN A 187 -9.41 16.19 1.92
C ASN A 187 -10.82 15.72 1.53
N ASP A 188 -10.94 15.03 0.40
CA ASP A 188 -12.24 14.59 -0.14
C ASP A 188 -12.88 13.49 0.72
N LEU A 189 -12.07 12.60 1.30
CA LEU A 189 -12.54 11.44 2.05
C LEU A 189 -12.62 11.69 3.57
N GLY A 190 -11.91 12.71 4.06
CA GLY A 190 -11.89 13.07 5.48
C GLY A 190 -13.27 13.25 6.12
N PRO A 191 -14.23 13.96 5.47
CA PRO A 191 -15.60 14.08 6.00
C PRO A 191 -16.35 12.75 6.17
N LYS A 192 -15.87 11.68 5.53
CA LYS A 192 -16.40 10.30 5.67
C LYS A 192 -15.64 9.47 6.70
N GLY A 193 -14.71 10.07 7.45
CA GLY A 193 -13.85 9.37 8.39
C GLY A 193 -12.78 8.48 7.73
N VAL A 194 -12.50 8.65 6.42
CA VAL A 194 -11.50 7.87 5.70
C VAL A 194 -10.21 8.69 5.57
N ARG A 195 -9.13 8.14 6.09
CA ARG A 195 -7.79 8.73 6.06
C ARG A 195 -7.01 8.21 4.86
N VAL A 196 -6.17 9.05 4.27
CA VAL A 196 -5.32 8.67 3.14
C VAL A 196 -3.89 9.11 3.41
N ASN A 197 -2.94 8.17 3.41
CA ASN A 197 -1.53 8.45 3.67
C ASN A 197 -0.62 7.71 2.69
N ALA A 198 0.60 8.21 2.53
CA ALA A 198 1.66 7.56 1.80
C ALA A 198 2.74 7.04 2.76
N ILE A 199 3.40 5.94 2.39
CA ILE A 199 4.64 5.48 3.02
C ILE A 199 5.76 5.62 2.01
N SER A 200 6.75 6.47 2.32
CA SER A 200 8.00 6.59 1.57
C SER A 200 8.98 5.55 2.10
N ALA A 201 9.00 4.39 1.43
CA ALA A 201 9.89 3.30 1.82
C ALA A 201 11.30 3.50 1.27
N GLY A 202 12.32 3.16 2.04
CA GLY A 202 13.69 3.02 1.52
C GLY A 202 13.78 1.94 0.43
N PRO A 203 14.92 1.80 -0.26
CA PRO A 203 15.05 0.87 -1.37
C PRO A 203 14.92 -0.59 -0.90
N ILE A 204 13.99 -1.32 -1.50
CA ILE A 204 13.69 -2.74 -1.25
C ILE A 204 13.82 -3.53 -2.55
N LYS A 205 14.42 -4.72 -2.49
CA LYS A 205 14.60 -5.63 -3.65
C LYS A 205 13.27 -6.26 -4.09
N THR A 206 12.39 -5.47 -4.70
CA THR A 206 11.12 -5.93 -5.27
C THR A 206 11.25 -6.29 -6.76
N LEU A 207 10.19 -6.85 -7.34
CA LEU A 207 10.12 -7.06 -8.79
C LEU A 207 10.18 -5.72 -9.56
N ALA A 208 9.48 -4.69 -9.09
CA ALA A 208 9.51 -3.37 -9.69
C ALA A 208 10.91 -2.72 -9.64
N ALA A 209 11.66 -2.92 -8.57
CA ALA A 209 13.01 -2.39 -8.42
C ALA A 209 14.03 -2.96 -9.43
N ARG A 210 13.75 -4.12 -10.05
CA ARG A 210 14.62 -4.70 -11.09
C ARG A 210 14.71 -3.85 -12.35
N GLY A 211 13.74 -2.97 -12.59
CA GLY A 211 13.77 -2.03 -13.73
C GLY A 211 14.73 -0.87 -13.54
N ILE A 212 15.20 -0.61 -12.31
CA ILE A 212 16.10 0.49 -11.98
C ILE A 212 17.55 0.05 -12.18
N ALA A 213 18.27 0.74 -13.08
CA ALA A 213 19.69 0.46 -13.29
C ALA A 213 20.51 0.78 -12.02
N ASN A 214 21.55 0.00 -11.75
CA ASN A 214 22.46 0.17 -10.61
C ASN A 214 21.74 0.09 -9.24
N PHE A 215 20.64 -0.64 -9.13
CA PHE A 215 19.89 -0.76 -7.88
C PHE A 215 20.72 -1.32 -6.72
N THR A 216 21.70 -2.18 -7.00
CA THR A 216 22.61 -2.71 -5.96
C THR A 216 23.49 -1.62 -5.37
N ASP A 217 23.98 -0.69 -6.19
CA ASP A 217 24.79 0.44 -5.71
C ASP A 217 23.92 1.42 -4.89
N MET A 218 22.67 1.60 -5.29
CA MET A 218 21.69 2.37 -4.50
C MET A 218 21.50 1.76 -3.11
N LEU A 219 21.34 0.43 -3.00
CA LEU A 219 21.21 -0.26 -1.71
C LEU A 219 22.47 -0.09 -0.85
N LYS A 220 23.66 -0.15 -1.45
CA LYS A 220 24.92 0.06 -0.75
C LYS A 220 25.03 1.49 -0.23
N ALA A 221 24.78 2.48 -1.09
CA ALA A 221 24.82 3.88 -0.71
C ALA A 221 23.79 4.21 0.39
N HIS A 222 22.59 3.63 0.33
CA HIS A 222 21.58 3.79 1.36
C HIS A 222 22.06 3.19 2.70
N ASN A 223 22.58 1.97 2.70
CA ASN A 223 23.11 1.31 3.90
C ASN A 223 24.26 2.12 4.55
N GLU A 224 25.14 2.71 3.75
CA GLU A 224 26.28 3.50 4.23
C GLU A 224 25.85 4.86 4.81
N ARG A 225 24.81 5.49 4.22
CA ARG A 225 24.41 6.88 4.55
C ARG A 225 23.28 6.94 5.57
N ALA A 226 22.35 6.00 5.56
CA ALA A 226 21.24 6.00 6.50
C ALA A 226 21.75 6.00 7.96
N PRO A 227 21.15 6.80 8.86
CA PRO A 227 21.51 6.84 10.28
C PRO A 227 21.56 5.48 10.94
N LEU A 228 20.60 4.58 10.64
CA LEU A 228 20.57 3.23 11.20
C LEU A 228 21.57 2.26 10.55
N LYS A 229 22.38 2.72 9.57
CA LYS A 229 23.42 1.93 8.90
C LYS A 229 22.97 0.59 8.35
N ARG A 230 21.75 0.54 7.86
CA ARG A 230 21.15 -0.63 7.21
C ARG A 230 20.06 -0.21 6.22
N ASN A 231 19.69 -1.13 5.35
CA ASN A 231 18.50 -0.97 4.52
C ASN A 231 17.22 -1.29 5.33
N VAL A 232 16.10 -0.76 4.85
CA VAL A 232 14.79 -1.03 5.43
C VAL A 232 14.37 -2.48 5.15
N ASP A 233 13.73 -3.11 6.13
CA ASP A 233 13.08 -4.41 5.96
C ASP A 233 11.64 -4.23 5.48
N PRO A 234 11.14 -5.06 4.52
CA PRO A 234 9.75 -4.99 4.08
C PRO A 234 8.73 -5.09 5.22
N GLY A 235 9.05 -5.83 6.27
CA GLY A 235 8.20 -5.97 7.45
C GLY A 235 8.04 -4.68 8.26
N GLU A 236 9.02 -3.76 8.21
CA GLU A 236 8.93 -2.43 8.85
C GLU A 236 7.92 -1.55 8.10
N VAL A 237 7.93 -1.62 6.77
CA VAL A 237 6.90 -0.96 5.93
C VAL A 237 5.53 -1.57 6.20
N GLY A 238 5.46 -2.90 6.33
CA GLY A 238 4.24 -3.63 6.69
C GLY A 238 3.68 -3.21 8.04
N ALA A 239 4.53 -3.06 9.06
CA ALA A 239 4.13 -2.61 10.40
C ALA A 239 3.61 -1.17 10.38
N THR A 240 4.26 -0.28 9.65
CA THR A 240 3.81 1.12 9.49
C THR A 240 2.46 1.17 8.75
N ALA A 241 2.26 0.37 7.71
CA ALA A 241 0.98 0.28 7.02
C ALA A 241 -0.14 -0.21 7.96
N ALA A 242 0.12 -1.25 8.75
CA ALA A 242 -0.83 -1.75 9.74
C ALA A 242 -1.18 -0.68 10.80
N PHE A 243 -0.19 0.08 11.30
CA PHE A 243 -0.40 1.21 12.20
C PHE A 243 -1.28 2.29 11.55
N LEU A 244 -0.95 2.74 10.35
CA LEU A 244 -1.71 3.79 9.65
C LEU A 244 -3.15 3.38 9.32
N LEU A 245 -3.41 2.09 9.10
CA LEU A 245 -4.75 1.57 8.84
C LEU A 245 -5.55 1.33 10.13
N SER A 246 -4.90 1.16 11.27
CA SER A 246 -5.54 0.93 12.57
C SER A 246 -6.06 2.22 13.22
N ASP A 247 -6.78 2.07 14.32
CA ASP A 247 -7.28 3.20 15.14
C ASP A 247 -6.14 3.96 15.81
N ALA A 248 -4.97 3.34 16.01
CA ALA A 248 -3.79 4.02 16.53
C ALA A 248 -3.29 5.13 15.60
N GLY A 249 -3.56 5.03 14.29
CA GLY A 249 -3.26 6.05 13.29
C GLY A 249 -4.42 7.03 13.02
N SER A 250 -5.47 7.08 13.84
CA SER A 250 -6.71 7.83 13.59
C SER A 250 -6.55 9.34 13.38
N GLY A 251 -5.52 9.94 13.92
CA GLY A 251 -5.20 11.36 13.76
C GLY A 251 -4.31 11.70 12.56
N ILE A 252 -3.92 10.72 11.72
CA ILE A 252 -2.95 10.92 10.64
C ILE A 252 -3.64 10.78 9.28
N THR A 253 -3.67 11.87 8.50
CA THR A 253 -4.19 11.87 7.13
C THR A 253 -3.51 12.93 6.27
N GLY A 254 -3.33 12.65 4.98
CA GLY A 254 -2.67 13.54 4.03
C GLY A 254 -1.14 13.52 4.09
N GLU A 255 -0.56 12.63 4.90
CA GLU A 255 0.86 12.62 5.22
C GLU A 255 1.66 11.60 4.41
N THR A 256 2.96 11.90 4.25
CA THR A 256 3.96 10.95 3.76
C THR A 256 4.86 10.55 4.93
N ILE A 257 4.80 9.29 5.33
CA ILE A 257 5.59 8.75 6.44
C ILE A 257 6.83 8.03 5.88
N TYR A 258 8.00 8.45 6.31
CA TYR A 258 9.27 7.85 5.89
C TYR A 258 9.57 6.58 6.69
N VAL A 259 9.83 5.49 5.97
CA VAL A 259 10.33 4.22 6.52
C VAL A 259 11.56 3.84 5.71
N ASP A 260 12.68 4.49 6.01
CA ASP A 260 13.91 4.46 5.21
C ASP A 260 15.20 4.44 6.07
N CYS A 261 15.09 4.03 7.31
CA CYS A 261 16.21 4.02 8.27
C CYS A 261 16.82 5.41 8.52
N GLY A 262 16.05 6.49 8.27
CA GLY A 262 16.48 7.88 8.44
C GLY A 262 17.23 8.46 7.24
N TYR A 263 17.27 7.78 6.11
CA TYR A 263 18.01 8.27 4.93
C TYR A 263 17.54 9.64 4.46
N ASN A 264 16.24 9.91 4.49
CA ASN A 264 15.65 11.16 4.00
C ASN A 264 16.15 12.41 4.73
N ILE A 265 16.62 12.30 5.99
CA ILE A 265 17.12 13.47 6.76
C ILE A 265 18.56 13.82 6.42
N MET A 266 19.27 12.96 5.66
CA MET A 266 20.68 13.18 5.32
C MET A 266 20.81 14.16 4.16
N GLY A 267 21.69 15.17 4.31
CA GLY A 267 21.92 16.19 3.30
C GLY A 267 22.86 15.76 2.16
N PHE A 268 23.67 14.71 2.35
CA PHE A 268 24.68 14.23 1.39
C PHE A 268 25.01 12.74 1.62
#